data_49438b1726bb85042abb2812a1c22a94
#
_entry.id   49438b1726bb85042abb2812a1c22a94
#
_cell.length_a   1.000
_cell.length_b   1.000
_cell.length_c   1.000
_cell.angle_alpha   90.00
_cell.angle_beta   90.00
_cell.angle_gamma   90.00
#
_symmetry.space_group_name_H-M   'P 1'
#
loop_
_entity.id
_entity.type
_entity.pdbx_description
1 polymer ?
#
loop_
_entity_poly.entity_id
_entity_poly.type
_entity_poly.pdbx_seq_one_letter_code
_entity_poly.pdbx_strand_id
1 'polypeptide(L)'
;KNQRDYYLHEQLHMISEELGEDDDTTAEAEEYRRKITALHLDEEREKKLLKEVDRLSKMQSSNQEGTVIRTYLDTCLDLPWNTFTEDDLDIAKAQRVLDRDHYGLKKVKDRILEVLAVRKLAPDVKGQIICLVGPPGVGKTSIARSIAESLNRKYVRLSLGGVRDEAEIRGHRRTYIGAMPGKIISAMITAKSSNPLMLLD
;
A
#
# COMPACT_ATOMS: atom_id res chain seq x y z
N LYS A 1 -19.90 37.96 26.06
CA LYS A 1 -19.87 36.95 24.98
C LYS A 1 -19.02 35.75 25.38
N ASN A 2 -17.77 35.95 25.80
CA ASN A 2 -16.84 34.83 26.12
C ASN A 2 -17.31 33.92 27.27
N GLN A 3 -17.99 34.43 28.32
CA GLN A 3 -18.47 33.62 29.46
C GLN A 3 -19.63 32.70 29.05
N ARG A 4 -20.53 33.15 28.18
CA ARG A 4 -21.66 32.36 27.71
C ARG A 4 -21.20 31.25 26.77
N ASP A 5 -20.21 31.56 25.93
CA ASP A 5 -19.62 30.58 25.01
C ASP A 5 -18.86 29.49 25.79
N TYR A 6 -18.15 29.87 26.88
CA TYR A 6 -17.51 28.92 27.78
C TYR A 6 -18.51 27.98 28.44
N TYR A 7 -19.58 28.54 28.99
CA TYR A 7 -20.65 27.77 29.67
C TYR A 7 -21.37 26.81 28.72
N LEU A 8 -21.60 27.23 27.47
CA LEU A 8 -22.19 26.37 26.44
C LEU A 8 -21.24 25.24 26.00
N HIS A 9 -19.95 25.49 25.96
CA HIS A 9 -18.95 24.44 25.70
C HIS A 9 -18.86 23.42 26.83
N GLU A 10 -18.95 23.87 28.07
CA GLU A 10 -18.94 22.99 29.26
C GLU A 10 -20.22 22.13 29.33
N GLN A 11 -21.37 22.70 28.99
CA GLN A 11 -22.62 21.93 28.86
C GLN A 11 -22.57 20.91 27.72
N LEU A 12 -21.99 21.26 26.55
CA LEU A 12 -21.79 20.34 25.45
C LEU A 12 -20.88 19.17 25.85
N HIS A 13 -19.80 19.44 26.58
CA HIS A 13 -18.90 18.39 27.08
C HIS A 13 -19.61 17.44 28.05
N MET A 14 -20.39 17.96 29.01
CA MET A 14 -21.17 17.12 29.94
C MET A 14 -22.23 16.27 29.19
N ILE A 15 -22.87 16.82 28.15
CA ILE A 15 -23.88 16.11 27.37
C ILE A 15 -23.22 15.02 26.53
N SER A 16 -22.04 15.27 25.91
CA SER A 16 -21.30 14.22 25.16
C SER A 16 -20.77 13.13 26.09
N GLU A 17 -20.36 13.45 27.31
CA GLU A 17 -19.98 12.45 28.31
C GLU A 17 -21.19 11.59 28.74
N GLU A 18 -22.37 12.18 28.97
CA GLU A 18 -23.60 11.43 29.27
C GLU A 18 -24.10 10.58 28.10
N LEU A 19 -23.83 10.99 26.83
CA LEU A 19 -24.16 10.23 25.63
C LEU A 19 -23.12 9.14 25.30
N GLY A 20 -21.98 9.10 25.99
CA GLY A 20 -20.89 8.13 25.75
C GLY A 20 -20.11 8.40 24.47
N GLU A 21 -20.27 9.55 23.82
CA GLU A 21 -19.60 9.89 22.56
C GLU A 21 -18.08 10.11 22.73
N ASP A 22 -17.64 10.60 23.90
CA ASP A 22 -16.22 10.79 24.23
C ASP A 22 -15.52 9.45 24.54
N ASP A 23 -16.21 8.50 25.14
CA ASP A 23 -15.70 7.15 25.43
C ASP A 23 -15.44 6.37 24.12
N ASP A 24 -16.32 6.51 23.12
CA ASP A 24 -16.21 5.78 21.85
C ASP A 24 -15.02 6.27 21.02
N THR A 25 -14.79 7.59 20.96
CA THR A 25 -13.65 8.19 20.24
C THR A 25 -12.31 7.88 20.92
N THR A 26 -12.30 7.81 22.23
CA THR A 26 -11.11 7.46 23.02
C THR A 26 -10.77 5.99 22.84
N ALA A 27 -11.75 5.10 22.89
CA ALA A 27 -11.57 3.67 22.64
C ALA A 27 -11.08 3.39 21.21
N GLU A 28 -11.63 4.09 20.22
CA GLU A 28 -11.18 4.02 18.83
C GLU A 28 -9.71 4.46 18.68
N ALA A 29 -9.33 5.57 19.30
CA ALA A 29 -7.95 6.07 19.26
C ALA A 29 -6.97 5.09 19.91
N GLU A 30 -7.33 4.45 21.02
CA GLU A 30 -6.51 3.41 21.65
C GLU A 30 -6.36 2.17 20.76
N GLU A 31 -7.40 1.79 20.03
CA GLU A 31 -7.32 0.69 19.07
C GLU A 31 -6.36 1.01 17.93
N TYR A 32 -6.42 2.23 17.37
CA TYR A 32 -5.47 2.68 16.35
C TYR A 32 -4.03 2.70 16.87
N ARG A 33 -3.79 3.21 18.09
CA ARG A 33 -2.45 3.20 18.72
C ARG A 33 -1.90 1.78 18.80
N ARG A 34 -2.69 0.84 19.32
CA ARG A 34 -2.30 -0.57 19.43
C ARG A 34 -1.96 -1.18 18.07
N LYS A 35 -2.79 -0.95 17.04
CA LYS A 35 -2.56 -1.44 15.69
C LYS A 35 -1.28 -0.84 15.08
N ILE A 36 -1.04 0.46 15.23
CA ILE A 36 0.15 1.14 14.71
C ILE A 36 1.42 0.61 15.37
N THR A 37 1.44 0.48 16.70
CA THR A 37 2.60 -0.06 17.42
C THR A 37 2.89 -1.51 17.01
N ALA A 38 1.86 -2.32 16.74
CA ALA A 38 2.02 -3.70 16.26
C ALA A 38 2.64 -3.81 14.86
N LEU A 39 2.66 -2.73 14.06
CA LEU A 39 3.32 -2.71 12.76
C LEU A 39 4.85 -2.65 12.84
N HIS A 40 5.42 -2.35 14.01
CA HIS A 40 6.87 -2.21 14.22
C HIS A 40 7.55 -1.32 13.18
N LEU A 41 6.98 -0.13 12.97
CA LEU A 41 7.53 0.86 12.03
C LEU A 41 8.78 1.52 12.59
N ASP A 42 9.53 2.21 11.73
CA ASP A 42 10.57 3.11 12.24
C ASP A 42 9.95 4.27 13.05
N GLU A 43 10.74 4.81 13.97
CA GLU A 43 10.29 5.84 14.91
C GLU A 43 9.67 7.08 14.21
N GLU A 44 10.19 7.47 13.07
CA GLU A 44 9.70 8.64 12.32
C GLU A 44 8.29 8.40 11.76
N ARG A 45 8.06 7.21 11.18
CA ARG A 45 6.76 6.83 10.60
C ARG A 45 5.73 6.57 11.69
N GLU A 46 6.10 5.83 12.72
CA GLU A 46 5.23 5.56 13.87
C GLU A 46 4.75 6.88 14.51
N LYS A 47 5.68 7.80 14.80
CA LYS A 47 5.37 9.11 15.37
C LYS A 47 4.43 9.94 14.48
N LYS A 48 4.58 9.86 13.17
CA LYS A 48 3.66 10.54 12.23
C LYS A 48 2.24 10.01 12.33
N LEU A 49 2.06 8.68 12.38
CA LEU A 49 0.75 8.06 12.48
C LEU A 49 0.12 8.31 13.86
N LEU A 50 0.88 8.18 14.95
CA LEU A 50 0.39 8.46 16.29
C LEU A 50 -0.06 9.92 16.45
N LYS A 51 0.61 10.86 15.79
CA LYS A 51 0.18 12.26 15.77
C LYS A 51 -1.20 12.44 15.10
N GLU A 52 -1.51 11.68 14.07
CA GLU A 52 -2.84 11.73 13.45
C GLU A 52 -3.90 11.08 14.37
N VAL A 53 -3.55 10.02 15.10
CA VAL A 53 -4.43 9.44 16.13
C VAL A 53 -4.70 10.44 17.25
N ASP A 54 -3.68 11.18 17.73
CA ASP A 54 -3.86 12.22 18.75
C ASP A 54 -4.72 13.39 18.26
N ARG A 55 -4.77 13.64 16.95
CA ARG A 55 -5.70 14.59 16.36
C ARG A 55 -7.12 14.04 16.34
N LEU A 56 -7.27 12.78 15.98
CA LEU A 56 -8.56 12.09 15.95
C LEU A 56 -9.19 12.07 17.34
N SER A 57 -8.43 11.73 18.39
CA SER A 57 -8.94 11.66 19.77
C SER A 57 -9.42 12.99 20.34
N LYS A 58 -9.04 14.13 19.73
CA LYS A 58 -9.47 15.48 20.14
C LYS A 58 -10.64 16.00 19.32
N MET A 59 -11.15 15.21 18.39
CA MET A 59 -12.26 15.61 17.51
C MET A 59 -13.55 14.95 17.98
N GLN A 60 -14.64 15.65 17.79
CA GLN A 60 -15.97 15.05 17.98
C GLN A 60 -16.21 13.96 16.94
N SER A 61 -16.90 12.90 17.31
CA SER A 61 -17.18 11.71 16.48
C SER A 61 -17.87 12.05 15.14
N SER A 62 -18.68 13.10 15.10
CA SER A 62 -19.42 13.56 13.92
C SER A 62 -18.61 14.47 12.97
N ASN A 63 -17.33 14.75 13.28
CA ASN A 63 -16.54 15.68 12.47
C ASN A 63 -16.11 15.06 11.13
N GLN A 64 -16.38 15.75 10.02
CA GLN A 64 -15.98 15.33 8.67
C GLN A 64 -14.45 15.16 8.54
N GLU A 65 -13.66 15.98 9.24
CA GLU A 65 -12.20 15.84 9.26
C GLU A 65 -11.79 14.53 9.96
N GLY A 66 -12.51 14.08 10.97
CA GLY A 66 -12.31 12.78 11.62
C GLY A 66 -12.44 11.62 10.63
N THR A 67 -13.44 11.66 9.72
CA THR A 67 -13.61 10.65 8.67
C THR A 67 -12.40 10.60 7.72
N VAL A 68 -11.83 11.75 7.36
CA VAL A 68 -10.63 11.81 6.52
C VAL A 68 -9.43 11.19 7.22
N ILE A 69 -9.25 11.46 8.53
CA ILE A 69 -8.15 10.88 9.32
C ILE A 69 -8.33 9.37 9.44
N ARG A 70 -9.54 8.86 9.73
CA ARG A 70 -9.84 7.42 9.78
C ARG A 70 -9.48 6.73 8.48
N THR A 71 -9.98 7.23 7.35
CA THR A 71 -9.68 6.66 6.02
C THR A 71 -8.18 6.61 5.74
N TYR A 72 -7.44 7.63 6.16
CA TYR A 72 -5.99 7.66 6.03
C TYR A 72 -5.30 6.61 6.92
N LEU A 73 -5.68 6.53 8.20
CA LEU A 73 -5.13 5.56 9.15
C LEU A 73 -5.43 4.13 8.71
N ASP A 74 -6.67 3.85 8.28
CA ASP A 74 -7.06 2.53 7.76
C ASP A 74 -6.22 2.15 6.56
N THR A 75 -6.06 3.07 5.58
CA THR A 75 -5.19 2.83 4.42
C THR A 75 -3.75 2.53 4.83
N CYS A 76 -3.22 3.24 5.84
CA CYS A 76 -1.88 3.00 6.35
C CYS A 76 -1.75 1.66 7.07
N LEU A 77 -2.78 1.24 7.81
CA LEU A 77 -2.81 -0.05 8.50
C LEU A 77 -2.92 -1.23 7.54
N ASP A 78 -3.60 -1.06 6.42
CA ASP A 78 -3.76 -2.08 5.39
C ASP A 78 -2.48 -2.33 4.57
N LEU A 79 -1.51 -1.41 4.63
CA LEU A 79 -0.24 -1.58 3.93
C LEU A 79 0.60 -2.69 4.54
N PRO A 80 1.24 -3.54 3.71
CA PRO A 80 2.08 -4.65 4.18
C PRO A 80 3.49 -4.17 4.56
N TRP A 81 3.63 -3.32 5.58
CA TRP A 81 4.87 -2.61 5.92
C TRP A 81 6.12 -3.50 6.02
N ASN A 82 6.06 -4.55 6.83
CA ASN A 82 7.19 -5.43 7.11
C ASN A 82 6.98 -6.85 6.56
N THR A 83 6.05 -7.01 5.61
CA THR A 83 5.71 -8.29 5.03
C THR A 83 6.41 -8.47 3.69
N PHE A 84 7.46 -9.26 3.66
CA PHE A 84 8.24 -9.56 2.45
C PHE A 84 8.09 -11.03 2.08
N THR A 85 8.12 -11.33 0.78
CA THR A 85 8.37 -12.68 0.31
C THR A 85 9.88 -12.87 0.12
N GLU A 86 10.40 -14.03 0.50
CA GLU A 86 11.80 -14.38 0.24
C GLU A 86 11.98 -14.66 -1.26
N ASP A 87 12.94 -13.95 -1.88
CA ASP A 87 13.24 -14.14 -3.29
C ASP A 87 13.92 -15.48 -3.52
N ASP A 88 13.35 -16.28 -4.40
CA ASP A 88 13.99 -17.47 -4.92
C ASP A 88 14.82 -17.12 -6.18
N LEU A 89 16.13 -17.12 -6.05
CA LEU A 89 17.06 -16.77 -7.11
C LEU A 89 17.73 -18.03 -7.73
N ASP A 90 17.00 -19.15 -7.77
CA ASP A 90 17.41 -20.34 -8.50
C ASP A 90 17.14 -20.16 -10.00
N ILE A 91 18.21 -19.88 -10.76
CA ILE A 91 18.15 -19.65 -12.22
C ILE A 91 17.64 -20.89 -12.97
N ALA A 92 18.00 -22.10 -12.51
CA ALA A 92 17.54 -23.35 -13.14
C ALA A 92 16.04 -23.55 -12.91
N LYS A 93 15.52 -23.19 -11.75
CA LYS A 93 14.08 -23.19 -11.49
C LYS A 93 13.37 -22.15 -12.34
N ALA A 94 13.89 -20.93 -12.41
CA ALA A 94 13.34 -19.87 -13.25
C ALA A 94 13.25 -20.29 -14.73
N GLN A 95 14.30 -20.91 -15.25
CA GLN A 95 14.31 -21.43 -16.61
C GLN A 95 13.21 -22.48 -16.80
N ARG A 96 13.08 -23.44 -15.89
CA ARG A 96 12.02 -24.48 -15.95
C ARG A 96 10.62 -23.90 -15.97
N VAL A 97 10.35 -22.90 -15.13
CA VAL A 97 9.04 -22.22 -15.09
C VAL A 97 8.77 -21.50 -16.41
N LEU A 98 9.74 -20.74 -16.93
CA LEU A 98 9.61 -20.04 -18.21
C LEU A 98 9.43 -21.00 -19.38
N ASP A 99 10.10 -22.15 -19.37
CA ASP A 99 9.99 -23.16 -20.45
C ASP A 99 8.68 -23.94 -20.37
N ARG A 100 8.17 -24.19 -19.17
CA ARG A 100 6.86 -24.83 -18.94
C ARG A 100 5.73 -23.94 -19.49
N ASP A 101 5.78 -22.64 -19.21
CA ASP A 101 4.66 -21.75 -19.46
C ASP A 101 4.68 -21.10 -20.85
N HIS A 102 5.86 -21.02 -21.48
CA HIS A 102 6.02 -20.29 -22.74
C HIS A 102 6.81 -21.11 -23.76
N TYR A 103 6.19 -21.39 -24.89
CA TYR A 103 6.89 -22.02 -26.04
C TYR A 103 7.75 -20.98 -26.77
N GLY A 104 8.96 -21.36 -27.14
CA GLY A 104 9.89 -20.49 -27.89
C GLY A 104 10.38 -19.30 -27.03
N LEU A 105 10.33 -18.10 -27.59
CA LEU A 105 10.72 -16.83 -26.95
C LEU A 105 12.15 -16.85 -26.36
N LYS A 106 13.08 -17.60 -26.93
CA LYS A 106 14.42 -17.85 -26.37
C LYS A 106 15.13 -16.56 -25.95
N LYS A 107 15.22 -15.56 -26.84
CA LYS A 107 15.88 -14.28 -26.52
C LYS A 107 15.27 -13.56 -25.32
N VAL A 108 13.96 -13.64 -25.17
CA VAL A 108 13.24 -13.01 -24.03
C VAL A 108 13.55 -13.76 -22.73
N LYS A 109 13.49 -15.09 -22.75
CA LYS A 109 13.84 -15.94 -21.63
C LYS A 109 15.28 -15.73 -21.18
N ASP A 110 16.24 -15.78 -22.15
CA ASP A 110 17.64 -15.54 -21.84
C ASP A 110 17.86 -14.20 -21.17
N ARG A 111 17.20 -13.13 -21.67
CA ARG A 111 17.30 -11.80 -21.07
C ARG A 111 16.72 -11.74 -19.67
N ILE A 112 15.61 -12.43 -19.41
CA ILE A 112 15.02 -12.53 -18.07
C ILE A 112 15.99 -13.25 -17.12
N LEU A 113 16.54 -14.38 -17.54
CA LEU A 113 17.50 -15.15 -16.73
C LEU A 113 18.77 -14.34 -16.43
N GLU A 114 19.27 -13.55 -17.38
CA GLU A 114 20.38 -12.61 -17.16
C GLU A 114 20.05 -11.59 -16.05
N VAL A 115 18.86 -10.97 -16.11
CA VAL A 115 18.43 -10.01 -15.09
C VAL A 115 18.34 -10.66 -13.71
N LEU A 116 17.81 -11.89 -13.63
CA LEU A 116 17.76 -12.65 -12.39
C LEU A 116 19.15 -13.04 -11.87
N ALA A 117 20.07 -13.41 -12.77
CA ALA A 117 21.45 -13.72 -12.43
C ALA A 117 22.19 -12.49 -11.88
N VAL A 118 22.03 -11.32 -12.53
CA VAL A 118 22.59 -10.05 -12.01
C VAL A 118 22.05 -9.74 -10.63
N ARG A 119 20.75 -9.92 -10.39
CA ARG A 119 20.13 -9.71 -9.06
C ARG A 119 20.69 -10.66 -8.01
N LYS A 120 20.99 -11.92 -8.38
CA LYS A 120 21.63 -12.90 -7.49
C LYS A 120 23.05 -12.51 -7.11
N LEU A 121 23.81 -12.00 -8.08
CA LEU A 121 25.23 -11.63 -7.91
C LEU A 121 25.41 -10.28 -7.23
N ALA A 122 24.46 -9.36 -7.42
CA ALA A 122 24.52 -7.99 -6.89
C ALA A 122 23.18 -7.58 -6.27
N PRO A 123 22.84 -8.10 -5.06
CA PRO A 123 21.58 -7.85 -4.40
C PRO A 123 21.35 -6.36 -4.06
N ASP A 124 22.42 -5.59 -3.91
CA ASP A 124 22.36 -4.15 -3.60
C ASP A 124 22.01 -3.28 -4.81
N VAL A 125 22.02 -3.83 -6.01
CA VAL A 125 21.61 -3.11 -7.22
C VAL A 125 20.09 -2.89 -7.16
N LYS A 126 19.69 -1.62 -7.20
CA LYS A 126 18.27 -1.23 -7.20
C LYS A 126 17.54 -1.96 -8.33
N GLY A 127 16.30 -2.36 -8.03
CA GLY A 127 15.47 -3.17 -8.92
C GLY A 127 15.43 -2.64 -10.35
N GLN A 128 15.66 -3.51 -11.32
CA GLN A 128 15.63 -3.17 -12.73
C GLN A 128 14.17 -3.15 -13.22
N ILE A 129 13.87 -2.21 -14.11
CA ILE A 129 12.60 -2.16 -14.84
C ILE A 129 12.79 -2.91 -16.14
N ILE A 130 12.00 -3.98 -16.33
CA ILE A 130 12.00 -4.76 -17.57
C ILE A 130 10.87 -4.23 -18.45
N CYS A 131 11.20 -3.75 -19.64
CA CYS A 131 10.23 -3.31 -20.64
C CYS A 131 9.99 -4.43 -21.65
N LEU A 132 8.75 -4.94 -21.73
CA LEU A 132 8.33 -5.96 -22.68
C LEU A 132 7.62 -5.29 -23.86
N VAL A 133 8.25 -5.33 -25.06
CA VAL A 133 7.71 -4.73 -26.27
C VAL A 133 7.30 -5.83 -27.26
N GLY A 134 6.12 -5.69 -27.86
CA GLY A 134 5.61 -6.63 -28.85
C GLY A 134 4.13 -6.42 -29.16
N PRO A 135 3.60 -7.05 -30.22
CA PRO A 135 2.19 -6.94 -30.56
C PRO A 135 1.28 -7.51 -29.46
N PRO A 136 -0.02 -7.21 -29.49
CA PRO A 136 -0.98 -7.81 -28.56
C PRO A 136 -1.02 -9.34 -28.73
N GLY A 137 -1.32 -10.05 -27.65
CA GLY A 137 -1.53 -11.51 -27.69
C GLY A 137 -0.25 -12.38 -27.65
N VAL A 138 0.95 -11.79 -27.67
CA VAL A 138 2.22 -12.57 -27.65
C VAL A 138 2.65 -13.07 -26.26
N GLY A 139 1.87 -12.82 -25.24
CA GLY A 139 2.13 -13.34 -23.90
C GLY A 139 2.91 -12.42 -22.96
N LYS A 140 2.98 -11.08 -23.21
CA LYS A 140 3.68 -10.14 -22.33
C LYS A 140 3.23 -10.22 -20.88
N THR A 141 1.93 -10.25 -20.66
CA THR A 141 1.32 -10.32 -19.31
C THR A 141 1.55 -11.67 -18.65
N SER A 142 1.51 -12.77 -19.40
CA SER A 142 1.73 -14.11 -18.85
C SER A 142 3.20 -14.33 -18.44
N ILE A 143 4.13 -13.79 -19.22
CA ILE A 143 5.57 -13.87 -18.89
C ILE A 143 5.89 -13.16 -17.57
N ALA A 144 5.27 -12.00 -17.30
CA ALA A 144 5.44 -11.30 -16.03
C ALA A 144 4.94 -12.14 -14.84
N ARG A 145 3.86 -12.90 -15.00
CA ARG A 145 3.37 -13.82 -13.98
C ARG A 145 4.34 -14.97 -13.73
N SER A 146 4.90 -15.56 -14.78
CA SER A 146 5.90 -16.64 -14.65
C SER A 146 7.19 -16.16 -14.00
N ILE A 147 7.61 -14.90 -14.24
CA ILE A 147 8.72 -14.29 -13.52
C ILE A 147 8.39 -14.16 -12.01
N ALA A 148 7.21 -13.68 -11.67
CA ALA A 148 6.80 -13.55 -10.27
C ALA A 148 6.77 -14.92 -9.57
N GLU A 149 6.23 -15.96 -10.23
CA GLU A 149 6.23 -17.33 -9.72
C GLU A 149 7.64 -17.85 -9.49
N SER A 150 8.55 -17.66 -10.48
CA SER A 150 9.94 -18.13 -10.37
C SER A 150 10.71 -17.47 -9.23
N LEU A 151 10.39 -16.21 -8.91
CA LEU A 151 10.99 -15.43 -7.82
C LEU A 151 10.29 -15.65 -6.47
N ASN A 152 9.22 -16.41 -6.39
CA ASN A 152 8.36 -16.51 -5.21
C ASN A 152 7.79 -15.14 -4.77
N ARG A 153 7.53 -14.24 -5.72
CA ARG A 153 6.93 -12.93 -5.45
C ARG A 153 5.43 -12.91 -5.71
N LYS A 154 4.73 -12.12 -4.91
CA LYS A 154 3.33 -11.81 -5.22
C LYS A 154 3.26 -11.00 -6.52
N TYR A 155 2.31 -11.32 -7.38
CA TYR A 155 2.08 -10.66 -8.66
C TYR A 155 0.89 -9.72 -8.57
N VAL A 156 1.06 -8.48 -9.02
CA VAL A 156 -0.03 -7.53 -9.20
C VAL A 156 0.07 -6.83 -10.55
N ARG A 157 -1.08 -6.57 -11.16
CA ARG A 157 -1.20 -5.86 -12.42
C ARG A 157 -1.85 -4.51 -12.18
N LEU A 158 -1.20 -3.44 -12.65
CA LEU A 158 -1.76 -2.11 -12.71
C LEU A 158 -2.08 -1.78 -14.18
N SER A 159 -3.37 -1.66 -14.48
CA SER A 159 -3.78 -1.16 -15.78
C SER A 159 -3.63 0.36 -15.80
N LEU A 160 -2.71 0.84 -16.65
CA LEU A 160 -2.45 2.26 -16.87
C LEU A 160 -3.07 2.75 -18.19
N GLY A 161 -3.58 1.82 -19.02
CA GLY A 161 -4.28 2.17 -20.25
C GLY A 161 -5.51 3.04 -19.96
N GLY A 162 -5.57 4.23 -20.55
CA GLY A 162 -6.66 5.17 -20.34
C GLY A 162 -6.55 6.08 -19.13
N VAL A 163 -5.52 5.93 -18.28
CA VAL A 163 -5.25 6.84 -17.18
C VAL A 163 -4.84 8.20 -17.76
N ARG A 164 -5.59 9.24 -17.40
CA ARG A 164 -5.34 10.61 -17.84
C ARG A 164 -4.99 11.54 -16.69
N ASP A 165 -5.35 11.17 -15.47
CA ASP A 165 -5.11 11.96 -14.26
C ASP A 165 -3.96 11.34 -13.44
N GLU A 166 -2.98 12.16 -13.11
CA GLU A 166 -1.88 11.80 -12.22
C GLU A 166 -2.39 11.33 -10.84
N ALA A 167 -3.52 11.89 -10.39
CA ALA A 167 -4.13 11.51 -9.12
C ALA A 167 -4.59 10.05 -9.08
N GLU A 168 -4.93 9.43 -10.22
CA GLU A 168 -5.23 8.00 -10.25
C GLU A 168 -4.02 7.12 -9.87
N ILE A 169 -2.80 7.57 -10.20
CA ILE A 169 -1.56 6.82 -9.91
C ILE A 169 -1.06 7.14 -8.50
N ARG A 170 -0.98 8.44 -8.16
CA ARG A 170 -0.43 8.92 -6.89
C ARG A 170 -1.43 8.94 -5.74
N GLY A 171 -2.73 9.00 -6.03
CA GLY A 171 -3.80 9.24 -5.07
C GLY A 171 -4.20 10.71 -4.99
N HIS A 172 -5.37 10.95 -4.45
CA HIS A 172 -5.88 12.30 -4.20
C HIS A 172 -5.24 12.87 -2.93
N ARG A 173 -5.28 14.20 -2.83
CA ARG A 173 -4.88 14.87 -1.57
C ARG A 173 -5.79 14.40 -0.44
N ARG A 174 -5.22 13.96 0.66
CA ARG A 174 -5.95 13.41 1.82
C ARG A 174 -6.97 14.35 2.46
N THR A 175 -6.88 15.65 2.15
CA THR A 175 -7.81 16.67 2.66
C THR A 175 -9.19 16.62 2.00
N TYR A 176 -9.37 15.86 0.92
CA TYR A 176 -10.66 15.70 0.28
C TYR A 176 -11.43 14.55 0.91
N ILE A 177 -12.72 14.79 1.21
CA ILE A 177 -13.64 13.73 1.65
C ILE A 177 -13.78 12.72 0.52
N GLY A 178 -13.57 11.43 0.82
CA GLY A 178 -13.56 10.37 -0.18
C GLY A 178 -12.24 10.27 -0.97
N ALA A 179 -11.14 10.88 -0.47
CA ALA A 179 -9.82 10.69 -1.05
C ALA A 179 -9.45 9.21 -1.06
N MET A 180 -9.15 8.67 -2.24
CA MET A 180 -8.71 7.30 -2.41
C MET A 180 -7.19 7.24 -2.59
N PRO A 181 -6.54 6.16 -2.10
CA PRO A 181 -5.15 5.91 -2.38
C PRO A 181 -4.93 5.71 -3.89
N GLY A 182 -3.75 6.05 -4.38
CA GLY A 182 -3.40 5.82 -5.78
C GLY A 182 -3.28 4.33 -6.11
N LYS A 183 -3.32 4.02 -7.41
CA LYS A 183 -3.24 2.64 -7.93
C LYS A 183 -2.05 1.86 -7.41
N ILE A 184 -0.90 2.51 -7.18
CA ILE A 184 0.30 1.85 -6.63
C ILE A 184 0.06 1.38 -5.21
N ILE A 185 -0.47 2.24 -4.34
CA ILE A 185 -0.79 1.91 -2.95
C ILE A 185 -1.85 0.81 -2.88
N SER A 186 -2.91 0.94 -3.68
CA SER A 186 -3.96 -0.08 -3.77
C SER A 186 -3.42 -1.45 -4.24
N ALA A 187 -2.46 -1.44 -5.17
CA ALA A 187 -1.79 -2.66 -5.62
C ALA A 187 -0.93 -3.30 -4.51
N MET A 188 -0.24 -2.51 -3.69
CA MET A 188 0.52 -2.99 -2.53
C MET A 188 -0.39 -3.65 -1.50
N ILE A 189 -1.51 -3.02 -1.17
CA ILE A 189 -2.53 -3.56 -0.27
C ILE A 189 -3.07 -4.90 -0.81
N THR A 190 -3.40 -4.95 -2.11
CA THR A 190 -3.89 -6.16 -2.78
C THR A 190 -2.84 -7.28 -2.78
N ALA A 191 -1.58 -6.95 -2.98
CA ALA A 191 -0.47 -7.91 -2.98
C ALA A 191 -0.20 -8.51 -1.60
N LYS A 192 -0.54 -7.80 -0.53
CA LYS A 192 -0.21 -8.17 0.85
C LYS A 192 1.29 -8.48 1.04
N SER A 193 2.14 -7.78 0.29
CA SER A 193 3.60 -7.92 0.35
C SER A 193 4.26 -6.60 -0.04
N SER A 194 5.37 -6.26 0.65
CA SER A 194 6.14 -5.04 0.39
C SER A 194 7.05 -5.14 -0.85
N ASN A 195 7.27 -6.35 -1.37
CA ASN A 195 8.12 -6.58 -2.54
C ASN A 195 7.42 -7.33 -3.68
N PRO A 196 6.19 -6.96 -4.08
CA PRO A 196 5.51 -7.64 -5.17
C PRO A 196 6.22 -7.38 -6.51
N LEU A 197 6.00 -8.25 -7.49
CA LEU A 197 6.27 -7.95 -8.88
C LEU A 197 5.07 -7.19 -9.46
N MET A 198 5.30 -5.95 -9.85
CA MET A 198 4.25 -5.09 -10.44
C MET A 198 4.37 -5.09 -11.95
N LEU A 199 3.30 -5.48 -12.64
CA LEU A 199 3.15 -5.28 -14.07
C LEU A 199 2.40 -3.98 -14.33
N LEU A 200 3.02 -3.05 -15.01
CA LEU A 200 2.42 -1.80 -15.50
C LEU A 200 1.98 -2.03 -16.95
N ASP A 201 0.66 -2.04 -17.23
CA ASP A 201 0.09 -2.45 -18.51
C ASP A 201 -0.96 -1.45 -19.02
#